data_cd2e9b5d89f23c7a6cec14f126a984d1
#
_entry.id   cd2e9b5d89f23c7a6cec14f126a984d1
#
_cell.length_a   1.000
_cell.length_b   1.000
_cell.length_c   1.000
_cell.angle_alpha   90.00
_cell.angle_beta   90.00
_cell.angle_gamma   90.00
#
_symmetry.space_group_name_H-M   'P 1'
#
loop_
_entity.id
_entity.type
_entity.pdbx_description
1 polymer ?
#
loop_
_entity_poly.entity_id
_entity_poly.type
_entity_poly.pdbx_seq_one_letter_code
_entity_poly.pdbx_strand_id
1 'polypeptide(L)'
;FNVMGTSLTMAGSLQFPRAFVTMILPVAAGVWVSKKRTNMWKAMAIAAACSAVPLLILGFTSETTSVWLYFAAFALTGIAESFRGVSVTPAAQQCLRPEEMGMGTSLVNFVNSLATSLAVVLYGALYNRFTAADPIAVSNIKNGVNAVFFTAGSVTVIGLLLIVFWVRPMINARGD
;
A
#
# COMPACT_ATOMS: atom_id res chain seq x y z
N PHE A 1 -19.17 6.12 1.54
CA PHE A 1 -20.62 6.07 1.48
C PHE A 1 -21.25 6.62 2.76
N ASN A 2 -21.07 5.95 3.90
CA ASN A 2 -21.74 6.32 5.18
C ASN A 2 -21.32 7.71 5.74
N VAL A 3 -20.13 8.17 5.43
CA VAL A 3 -19.60 9.45 5.94
C VAL A 3 -19.90 10.62 4.99
N MET A 4 -19.84 10.38 3.68
CA MET A 4 -19.99 11.45 2.68
C MET A 4 -21.36 11.49 2.02
N GLY A 5 -22.29 10.58 2.35
CA GLY A 5 -23.62 10.50 1.73
C GLY A 5 -23.62 10.20 0.22
N THR A 6 -22.48 9.72 -0.33
CA THR A 6 -22.35 9.41 -1.77
C THR A 6 -23.07 8.12 -2.14
N SER A 7 -23.46 7.95 -3.42
CA SER A 7 -24.06 6.72 -3.90
C SER A 7 -23.06 5.55 -3.92
N LEU A 8 -23.54 4.30 -3.85
CA LEU A 8 -22.70 3.10 -3.98
C LEU A 8 -21.93 3.08 -5.30
N THR A 9 -22.55 3.56 -6.38
CA THR A 9 -21.90 3.69 -7.69
C THR A 9 -20.74 4.67 -7.65
N MET A 10 -20.92 5.80 -6.98
CA MET A 10 -19.85 6.80 -6.80
C MET A 10 -18.70 6.23 -5.98
N ALA A 11 -18.99 5.51 -4.89
CA ALA A 11 -17.97 4.85 -4.07
C ALA A 11 -17.19 3.80 -4.87
N GLY A 12 -17.87 3.04 -5.75
CA GLY A 12 -17.21 2.11 -6.68
C GLY A 12 -16.33 2.81 -7.71
N SER A 13 -16.78 3.96 -8.24
CA SER A 13 -16.02 4.70 -9.25
C SER A 13 -14.70 5.28 -8.72
N LEU A 14 -14.54 5.47 -7.41
CA LEU A 14 -13.28 5.88 -6.80
C LEU A 14 -12.13 4.89 -7.04
N GLN A 15 -12.43 3.63 -7.36
CA GLN A 15 -11.42 2.62 -7.67
C GLN A 15 -10.91 2.67 -9.12
N PHE A 16 -11.58 3.37 -10.03
CA PHE A 16 -11.18 3.45 -11.44
C PHE A 16 -9.76 3.99 -11.65
N PRO A 17 -9.34 5.10 -11.01
CA PRO A 17 -7.99 5.63 -11.19
C PRO A 17 -6.92 4.60 -10.79
N ARG A 18 -7.14 3.88 -9.70
CA ARG A 18 -6.24 2.80 -9.25
C ARG A 18 -6.18 1.68 -10.28
N ALA A 19 -7.33 1.17 -10.72
CA ALA A 19 -7.40 0.09 -11.70
C ALA A 19 -6.71 0.46 -13.02
N PHE A 20 -6.93 1.69 -13.51
CA PHE A 20 -6.30 2.18 -14.73
C PHE A 20 -4.78 2.25 -14.60
N VAL A 21 -4.28 2.80 -13.50
CA VAL A 21 -2.84 2.90 -13.22
C VAL A 21 -2.21 1.50 -13.12
N THR A 22 -2.84 0.58 -12.39
CA THR A 22 -2.31 -0.80 -12.22
C THR A 22 -2.37 -1.64 -13.49
N MET A 23 -3.14 -1.25 -14.48
CA MET A 23 -3.17 -1.90 -15.80
C MET A 23 -1.97 -1.51 -16.68
N ILE A 24 -1.57 -0.24 -16.65
CA ILE A 24 -0.59 0.32 -17.59
C ILE A 24 0.81 0.41 -16.97
N LEU A 25 0.91 0.91 -15.76
CA LEU A 25 2.18 1.29 -15.14
C LEU A 25 3.14 0.11 -14.84
N PRO A 26 2.69 -1.12 -14.51
CA PRO A 26 3.59 -2.24 -14.23
C PRO A 26 4.53 -2.57 -15.38
N VAL A 27 4.10 -2.41 -16.64
CA VAL A 27 4.93 -2.67 -17.81
C VAL A 27 6.10 -1.67 -17.85
N ALA A 28 5.82 -0.38 -17.73
CA ALA A 28 6.84 0.65 -17.74
C ALA A 28 7.77 0.55 -16.51
N ALA A 29 7.20 0.30 -15.33
CA ALA A 29 7.95 0.11 -14.10
C ALA A 29 8.85 -1.13 -14.15
N GLY A 30 8.37 -2.24 -14.72
CA GLY A 30 9.14 -3.47 -14.90
C GLY A 30 10.36 -3.25 -15.82
N VAL A 31 10.16 -2.59 -16.96
CA VAL A 31 11.27 -2.22 -17.87
C VAL A 31 12.29 -1.31 -17.17
N TRP A 32 11.83 -0.37 -16.36
CA TRP A 32 12.75 0.52 -15.64
C TRP A 32 13.51 -0.22 -14.53
N VAL A 33 12.85 -1.10 -13.77
CA VAL A 33 13.48 -1.90 -12.71
C VAL A 33 14.52 -2.87 -13.28
N SER A 34 14.25 -3.49 -14.43
CA SER A 34 15.15 -4.47 -15.03
C SER A 34 16.47 -3.87 -15.58
N LYS A 35 16.52 -2.56 -15.85
CA LYS A 35 17.72 -1.91 -16.38
C LYS A 35 18.91 -1.89 -15.42
N LYS A 36 18.65 -1.77 -14.11
CA LYS A 36 19.70 -1.72 -13.08
C LYS A 36 19.19 -2.36 -11.79
N ARG A 37 20.00 -3.19 -11.17
CA ARG A 37 19.67 -3.83 -9.88
C ARG A 37 19.34 -2.82 -8.79
N THR A 38 20.04 -1.68 -8.77
CA THR A 38 19.76 -0.58 -7.83
C THR A 38 18.37 0.04 -7.99
N ASN A 39 17.71 -0.13 -9.14
CA ASN A 39 16.36 0.37 -9.35
C ASN A 39 15.32 -0.41 -8.52
N MET A 40 15.63 -1.64 -8.07
CA MET A 40 14.72 -2.42 -7.23
C MET A 40 14.41 -1.76 -5.90
N TRP A 41 15.45 -1.35 -5.14
CA TRP A 41 15.20 -0.67 -3.87
C TRP A 41 14.52 0.69 -4.07
N LYS A 42 14.83 1.39 -5.18
CA LYS A 42 14.15 2.65 -5.54
C LYS A 42 12.67 2.41 -5.84
N ALA A 43 12.35 1.35 -6.58
CA ALA A 43 10.96 0.97 -6.84
C ALA A 43 10.19 0.63 -5.56
N MET A 44 10.82 -0.10 -4.63
CA MET A 44 10.23 -0.36 -3.31
C MET A 44 10.00 0.93 -2.51
N ALA A 45 10.97 1.86 -2.54
CA ALA A 45 10.86 3.15 -1.85
C ALA A 45 9.74 4.01 -2.47
N ILE A 46 9.64 4.06 -3.80
CA ILE A 46 8.53 4.74 -4.49
C ILE A 46 7.19 4.11 -4.10
N ALA A 47 7.11 2.77 -4.10
CA ALA A 47 5.90 2.07 -3.70
C ALA A 47 5.48 2.42 -2.27
N ALA A 48 6.42 2.42 -1.33
CA ALA A 48 6.16 2.77 0.07
C ALA A 48 5.76 4.24 0.22
N ALA A 49 6.46 5.17 -0.43
CA ALA A 49 6.14 6.60 -0.37
C ALA A 49 4.76 6.89 -0.99
N CYS A 50 4.46 6.33 -2.18
CA CYS A 50 3.17 6.48 -2.85
C CYS A 50 2.01 5.78 -2.11
N SER A 51 2.28 4.85 -1.19
CA SER A 51 1.29 4.29 -0.29
C SER A 51 1.12 5.13 0.97
N ALA A 52 2.23 5.58 1.59
CA ALA A 52 2.20 6.31 2.86
C ALA A 52 1.48 7.65 2.75
N VAL A 53 1.79 8.43 1.68
CA VAL A 53 1.22 9.77 1.48
C VAL A 53 -0.31 9.75 1.44
N PRO A 54 -0.97 8.99 0.54
CA PRO A 54 -2.43 8.98 0.49
C PRO A 54 -3.07 8.40 1.76
N LEU A 55 -2.46 7.38 2.38
CA LEU A 55 -3.00 6.81 3.62
C LEU A 55 -2.97 7.82 4.77
N LEU A 56 -1.88 8.58 4.93
CA LEU A 56 -1.80 9.63 5.93
C LEU A 56 -2.77 10.77 5.63
N ILE A 57 -2.90 11.21 4.38
CA ILE A 57 -3.85 12.25 3.98
C ILE A 57 -5.28 11.80 4.28
N LEU A 58 -5.63 10.55 3.94
CA LEU A 58 -6.95 9.98 4.20
C LEU A 58 -7.24 9.82 5.69
N GLY A 59 -6.21 9.70 6.54
CA GLY A 59 -6.34 9.71 7.99
C GLY A 59 -6.78 11.06 8.59
N PHE A 60 -6.71 12.15 7.82
CA PHE A 60 -7.12 13.50 8.24
C PHE A 60 -8.36 14.00 7.49
N THR A 61 -9.06 13.14 6.73
CA THR A 61 -10.22 13.57 5.95
C THR A 61 -11.43 13.88 6.84
N SER A 62 -12.26 14.80 6.34
CA SER A 62 -13.52 15.22 6.96
C SER A 62 -14.69 15.08 5.99
N GLU A 63 -15.91 15.29 6.48
CA GLU A 63 -17.13 15.21 5.66
C GLU A 63 -17.13 16.21 4.49
N THR A 64 -16.41 17.32 4.65
CA THR A 64 -16.27 18.38 3.63
C THR A 64 -15.11 18.13 2.66
N THR A 65 -14.40 17.01 2.79
CA THR A 65 -13.26 16.69 1.94
C THR A 65 -13.70 16.45 0.50
N SER A 66 -13.03 17.13 -0.45
CA SER A 66 -13.33 17.02 -1.87
C SER A 66 -13.16 15.58 -2.38
N VAL A 67 -14.12 15.12 -3.17
CA VAL A 67 -14.09 13.78 -3.81
C VAL A 67 -12.85 13.62 -4.70
N TRP A 68 -12.36 14.68 -5.30
CA TRP A 68 -11.14 14.66 -6.13
C TRP A 68 -9.89 14.27 -5.35
N LEU A 69 -9.84 14.56 -4.04
CA LEU A 69 -8.74 14.11 -3.18
C LEU A 69 -8.72 12.58 -3.08
N TYR A 70 -9.88 11.95 -2.99
CA TYR A 70 -9.97 10.49 -2.97
C TYR A 70 -9.55 9.88 -4.32
N PHE A 71 -9.95 10.47 -5.45
CA PHE A 71 -9.48 10.03 -6.77
C PHE A 71 -7.96 10.09 -6.88
N ALA A 72 -7.35 11.19 -6.45
CA ALA A 72 -5.89 11.36 -6.44
C ALA A 72 -5.21 10.36 -5.49
N ALA A 73 -5.76 10.15 -4.30
CA ALA A 73 -5.26 9.19 -3.33
C ALA A 73 -5.29 7.75 -3.88
N PHE A 74 -6.39 7.35 -4.51
CA PHE A 74 -6.51 6.02 -5.13
C PHE A 74 -5.58 5.86 -6.35
N ALA A 75 -5.39 6.91 -7.15
CA ALA A 75 -4.39 6.87 -8.23
C ALA A 75 -2.97 6.64 -7.69
N LEU A 76 -2.58 7.33 -6.61
CA LEU A 76 -1.28 7.16 -5.94
C LEU A 76 -1.11 5.74 -5.39
N THR A 77 -2.16 5.14 -4.80
CA THR A 77 -2.09 3.74 -4.36
C THR A 77 -1.92 2.78 -5.52
N GLY A 78 -2.49 3.08 -6.71
CA GLY A 78 -2.26 2.32 -7.94
C GLY A 78 -0.80 2.36 -8.40
N ILE A 79 -0.15 3.53 -8.31
CA ILE A 79 1.29 3.67 -8.56
C ILE A 79 2.09 2.81 -7.59
N ALA A 80 1.78 2.90 -6.30
CA ALA A 80 2.43 2.12 -5.25
C ALA A 80 2.34 0.60 -5.51
N GLU A 81 1.17 0.12 -5.87
CA GLU A 81 0.93 -1.31 -6.13
C GLU A 81 1.70 -1.79 -7.36
N SER A 82 1.74 -0.98 -8.43
CA SER A 82 2.48 -1.27 -9.64
C SER A 82 3.98 -1.44 -9.38
N PHE A 83 4.60 -0.51 -8.64
CA PHE A 83 6.01 -0.59 -8.29
C PHE A 83 6.32 -1.73 -7.31
N ARG A 84 5.42 -2.00 -6.35
CA ARG A 84 5.56 -3.12 -5.41
C ARG A 84 5.55 -4.46 -6.13
N GLY A 85 4.62 -4.67 -7.05
CA GLY A 85 4.47 -5.92 -7.79
C GLY A 85 5.72 -6.28 -8.60
N VAL A 86 6.37 -5.30 -9.23
CA VAL A 86 7.55 -5.52 -10.07
C VAL A 86 8.89 -5.50 -9.30
N SER A 87 8.90 -5.23 -8.00
CA SER A 87 10.15 -5.09 -7.23
C SER A 87 10.30 -6.10 -6.10
N VAL A 88 9.26 -6.36 -5.30
CA VAL A 88 9.37 -7.15 -4.06
C VAL A 88 9.69 -8.61 -4.34
N THR A 89 8.89 -9.28 -5.16
CA THR A 89 9.10 -10.71 -5.48
C THR A 89 10.40 -10.93 -6.25
N PRO A 90 10.73 -10.16 -7.31
CA PRO A 90 12.00 -10.31 -8.00
C PRO A 90 13.21 -10.05 -7.09
N ALA A 91 13.14 -9.09 -6.18
CA ALA A 91 14.22 -8.84 -5.23
C ALA A 91 14.44 -10.02 -4.27
N ALA A 92 13.37 -10.63 -3.79
CA ALA A 92 13.48 -11.84 -2.96
C ALA A 92 14.08 -13.01 -3.76
N GLN A 93 13.64 -13.23 -4.99
CA GLN A 93 14.14 -14.30 -5.86
C GLN A 93 15.62 -14.15 -6.20
N GLN A 94 16.14 -12.93 -6.37
CA GLN A 94 17.57 -12.69 -6.62
C GLN A 94 18.49 -13.06 -5.45
N CYS A 95 17.94 -13.28 -4.27
CA CYS A 95 18.69 -13.72 -3.09
C CYS A 95 18.77 -15.25 -2.98
N LEU A 96 18.07 -15.98 -3.84
CA LEU A 96 17.89 -17.44 -3.78
C LEU A 96 18.65 -18.13 -4.94
N ARG A 97 18.97 -19.39 -4.74
CA ARG A 97 19.47 -20.26 -5.82
C ARG A 97 18.32 -20.64 -6.75
N PRO A 98 18.61 -20.97 -8.03
CA PRO A 98 17.56 -21.37 -8.98
C PRO A 98 16.64 -22.48 -8.48
N GLU A 99 17.20 -23.45 -7.74
CA GLU A 99 16.48 -24.59 -7.18
C GLU A 99 15.53 -24.18 -6.03
N GLU A 100 15.82 -23.05 -5.37
CA GLU A 100 15.10 -22.55 -4.20
C GLU A 100 14.03 -21.50 -4.59
N MET A 101 13.98 -21.06 -5.85
CA MET A 101 13.08 -19.96 -6.29
C MET A 101 11.61 -20.27 -6.03
N GLY A 102 11.17 -21.52 -6.24
CA GLY A 102 9.79 -21.92 -5.99
C GLY A 102 9.41 -21.81 -4.51
N MET A 103 10.28 -22.32 -3.63
CA MET A 103 10.08 -22.24 -2.18
C MET A 103 10.11 -20.79 -1.69
N GLY A 104 11.06 -19.99 -2.18
CA GLY A 104 11.15 -18.58 -1.80
C GLY A 104 9.95 -17.74 -2.24
N THR A 105 9.44 -17.97 -3.44
CA THR A 105 8.21 -17.33 -3.91
C THR A 105 7.01 -17.72 -3.05
N SER A 106 6.89 -19.00 -2.70
CA SER A 106 5.84 -19.49 -1.81
C SER A 106 5.93 -18.85 -0.42
N LEU A 107 7.14 -18.70 0.12
CA LEU A 107 7.38 -18.04 1.40
C LEU A 107 6.96 -16.56 1.36
N VAL A 108 7.33 -15.82 0.30
CA VAL A 108 6.90 -14.42 0.11
C VAL A 108 5.38 -14.30 0.09
N ASN A 109 4.71 -15.18 -0.66
CA ASN A 109 3.24 -15.20 -0.73
C ASN A 109 2.60 -15.57 0.60
N PHE A 110 3.16 -16.53 1.32
CA PHE A 110 2.70 -16.90 2.66
C PHE A 110 2.81 -15.74 3.65
N VAL A 111 3.96 -15.08 3.69
CA VAL A 111 4.18 -13.90 4.56
C VAL A 111 3.23 -12.77 4.20
N ASN A 112 3.01 -12.50 2.91
CA ASN A 112 2.05 -11.49 2.46
C ASN A 112 0.62 -11.83 2.90
N SER A 113 0.19 -13.09 2.76
CA SER A 113 -1.14 -13.52 3.17
C SER A 113 -1.33 -13.43 4.68
N LEU A 114 -0.32 -13.86 5.44
CA LEU A 114 -0.33 -13.77 6.90
C LEU A 114 -0.38 -12.31 7.36
N ALA A 115 0.47 -11.45 6.81
CA ALA A 115 0.49 -10.02 7.13
C ALA A 115 -0.84 -9.35 6.79
N THR A 116 -1.44 -9.68 5.63
CA THR A 116 -2.75 -9.16 5.23
C THR A 116 -3.84 -9.60 6.20
N SER A 117 -3.87 -10.87 6.59
CA SER A 117 -4.86 -11.39 7.55
C SER A 117 -4.74 -10.72 8.91
N LEU A 118 -3.51 -10.56 9.41
CA LEU A 118 -3.25 -9.84 10.67
C LEU A 118 -3.66 -8.37 10.57
N ALA A 119 -3.35 -7.70 9.47
CA ALA A 119 -3.73 -6.31 9.24
C ALA A 119 -5.26 -6.13 9.25
N VAL A 120 -6.01 -7.01 8.58
CA VAL A 120 -7.48 -6.96 8.56
C VAL A 120 -8.05 -7.08 9.98
N VAL A 121 -7.54 -8.03 10.78
CA VAL A 121 -7.99 -8.22 12.17
C VAL A 121 -7.65 -6.99 13.03
N LEU A 122 -6.42 -6.50 12.94
CA LEU A 122 -5.97 -5.35 13.75
C LEU A 122 -6.71 -4.06 13.38
N TYR A 123 -6.89 -3.80 12.08
CA TYR A 123 -7.62 -2.62 11.61
C TYR A 123 -9.11 -2.72 11.91
N GLY A 124 -9.69 -3.93 11.82
CA GLY A 124 -11.07 -4.18 12.24
C GLY A 124 -11.28 -3.95 13.74
N ALA A 125 -10.38 -4.45 14.58
CA ALA A 125 -10.41 -4.22 16.02
C ALA A 125 -10.24 -2.72 16.36
N LEU A 126 -9.32 -2.03 15.67
CA LEU A 126 -9.13 -0.59 15.84
C LEU A 126 -10.38 0.19 15.46
N TYR A 127 -10.98 -0.11 14.31
CA TYR A 127 -12.24 0.50 13.87
C TYR A 127 -13.38 0.28 14.88
N ASN A 128 -13.56 -0.96 15.32
CA ASN A 128 -14.60 -1.32 16.28
C ASN A 128 -14.44 -0.59 17.62
N ARG A 129 -13.22 -0.29 18.05
CA ARG A 129 -12.98 0.48 19.28
C ARG A 129 -13.64 1.87 19.25
N PHE A 130 -13.69 2.50 18.07
CA PHE A 130 -14.32 3.82 17.91
C PHE A 130 -15.83 3.73 17.68
N THR A 131 -16.32 2.64 17.11
CA THR A 131 -17.75 2.47 16.74
C THR A 131 -18.53 1.67 17.77
N ALA A 132 -17.91 1.09 18.79
CA ALA A 132 -18.57 0.23 19.78
C ALA A 132 -19.67 0.92 20.59
N ALA A 133 -19.52 2.23 20.89
CA ALA A 133 -20.49 2.97 21.69
C ALA A 133 -21.76 3.34 20.89
N ASP A 134 -21.60 3.72 19.62
CA ASP A 134 -22.69 4.00 18.69
C ASP A 134 -22.22 3.69 17.26
N PRO A 135 -22.60 2.52 16.70
CA PRO A 135 -22.16 2.08 15.37
C PRO A 135 -22.76 2.90 14.22
N ILE A 136 -23.79 3.70 14.48
CA ILE A 136 -24.53 4.47 13.46
C ILE A 136 -24.04 5.93 13.43
N ALA A 137 -23.45 6.42 14.52
CA ALA A 137 -22.95 7.78 14.60
C ALA A 137 -21.86 8.06 13.56
N VAL A 138 -22.11 8.98 12.64
CA VAL A 138 -21.19 9.36 11.55
C VAL A 138 -19.81 9.79 12.10
N SER A 139 -19.79 10.48 13.24
CA SER A 139 -18.56 10.91 13.91
C SER A 139 -17.70 9.73 14.35
N ASN A 140 -18.31 8.67 14.90
CA ASN A 140 -17.60 7.46 15.33
C ASN A 140 -17.06 6.67 14.15
N ILE A 141 -17.86 6.51 13.09
CA ILE A 141 -17.45 5.87 11.83
C ILE A 141 -16.25 6.61 11.24
N LYS A 142 -16.33 7.94 11.14
CA LYS A 142 -15.25 8.79 10.64
C LYS A 142 -13.98 8.62 11.47
N ASN A 143 -14.06 8.73 12.78
CA ASN A 143 -12.91 8.58 13.67
C ASN A 143 -12.28 7.20 13.55
N GLY A 144 -13.09 6.14 13.46
CA GLY A 144 -12.63 4.78 13.24
C GLY A 144 -11.89 4.61 11.91
N VAL A 145 -12.45 5.14 10.81
CA VAL A 145 -11.83 5.11 9.49
C VAL A 145 -10.52 5.91 9.47
N ASN A 146 -10.52 7.11 10.02
CA ASN A 146 -9.33 7.96 10.09
C ASN A 146 -8.22 7.29 10.91
N ALA A 147 -8.55 6.67 12.05
CA ALA A 147 -7.59 5.94 12.87
C ALA A 147 -6.94 4.76 12.10
N VAL A 148 -7.72 4.02 11.34
CA VAL A 148 -7.23 2.92 10.50
C VAL A 148 -6.28 3.45 9.42
N PHE A 149 -6.66 4.48 8.69
CA PHE A 149 -5.81 5.05 7.65
C PHE A 149 -4.52 5.66 8.21
N PHE A 150 -4.61 6.37 9.31
CA PHE A 150 -3.44 6.94 9.98
C PHE A 150 -2.47 5.85 10.46
N THR A 151 -3.00 4.79 11.07
CA THR A 151 -2.18 3.65 11.52
C THR A 151 -1.53 2.93 10.34
N ALA A 152 -2.29 2.66 9.27
CA ALA A 152 -1.77 2.03 8.06
C ALA A 152 -0.68 2.90 7.40
N GLY A 153 -0.90 4.22 7.32
CA GLY A 153 0.08 5.17 6.81
C GLY A 153 1.37 5.17 7.64
N SER A 154 1.25 5.19 8.97
CA SER A 154 2.39 5.15 9.88
C SER A 154 3.21 3.86 9.74
N VAL A 155 2.56 2.71 9.66
CA VAL A 155 3.23 1.42 9.40
C VAL A 155 3.95 1.44 8.05
N THR A 156 3.34 2.05 7.03
CA THR A 156 3.97 2.17 5.70
C THR A 156 5.20 3.10 5.72
N VAL A 157 5.17 4.17 6.52
CA VAL A 157 6.35 5.04 6.74
C VAL A 157 7.48 4.26 7.41
N ILE A 158 7.19 3.44 8.43
CA ILE A 158 8.18 2.55 9.04
C ILE A 158 8.78 1.60 7.98
N GLY A 159 7.92 1.02 7.13
CA GLY A 159 8.36 0.20 6.00
C GLY A 159 9.29 0.94 5.04
N LEU A 160 8.99 2.21 4.72
CA LEU A 160 9.84 3.06 3.90
C LEU A 160 11.22 3.28 4.55
N LEU A 161 11.25 3.56 5.85
CA LEU A 161 12.51 3.72 6.58
C LEU A 161 13.33 2.43 6.56
N LEU A 162 12.71 1.27 6.76
CA LEU A 162 13.39 -0.02 6.65
C LEU A 162 13.96 -0.27 5.25
N ILE A 163 13.23 0.11 4.19
CA ILE A 163 13.73 0.01 2.82
C ILE A 163 14.97 0.88 2.62
N VAL A 164 14.93 2.12 3.08
CA VAL A 164 16.03 3.08 2.87
C VAL A 164 17.26 2.71 3.72
N PHE A 165 17.06 2.32 4.97
CA PHE A 165 18.19 2.09 5.90
C PHE A 165 18.73 0.66 5.89
N TRP A 166 17.90 -0.31 5.51
CA TRP A 166 18.30 -1.73 5.55
C TRP A 166 18.36 -2.38 4.16
N VAL A 167 17.30 -2.27 3.36
CA VAL A 167 17.25 -2.93 2.04
C VAL A 167 18.18 -2.28 1.03
N ARG A 168 18.25 -0.94 1.02
CA ARG A 168 19.15 -0.19 0.13
C ARG A 168 20.62 -0.61 0.25
N PRO A 169 21.26 -0.65 1.44
CA PRO A 169 22.65 -1.06 1.55
C PRO A 169 22.85 -2.52 1.15
N MET A 170 21.91 -3.42 1.46
CA MET A 170 22.00 -4.83 1.06
C MET A 170 22.00 -5.01 -0.47
N ILE A 171 21.14 -4.27 -1.17
CA ILE A 171 21.08 -4.36 -2.64
C ILE A 171 22.31 -3.73 -3.28
N ASN A 172 22.79 -2.59 -2.77
CA ASN A 172 23.98 -1.92 -3.29
C ASN A 172 25.26 -2.73 -3.06
N ALA A 173 25.42 -3.34 -1.87
CA ALA A 173 26.61 -4.17 -1.56
C ALA A 173 26.74 -5.44 -2.43
N ARG A 174 25.66 -5.88 -3.05
CA ARG A 174 25.65 -7.04 -3.97
C ARG A 174 25.70 -6.63 -5.45
N GLY A 175 25.75 -5.34 -5.72
CA GLY A 175 25.72 -4.78 -7.08
C GLY A 175 27.09 -4.40 -7.65
N ASP A 176 28.12 -4.47 -6.81
CA ASP A 176 29.53 -4.36 -7.15
C ASP A 176 30.14 -5.78 -7.21
#